data_75c30dcb8c6e5f239dd948f333d1b053
#
_entry.id   75c30dcb8c6e5f239dd948f333d1b053
#
_cell.length_a   1.000
_cell.length_b   1.000
_cell.length_c   1.000
_cell.angle_alpha   90.00
_cell.angle_beta   90.00
_cell.angle_gamma   90.00
#
_symmetry.space_group_name_H-M   'P 1'
#
loop_
_entity.id
_entity.type
_entity.pdbx_description
1 polymer ?
#
loop_
_entity_poly.entity_id
_entity_poly.type
_entity_poly.pdbx_seq_one_letter_code
_entity_poly.pdbx_strand_id
1 'polypeptide(L)'
;MIRFVQYGCGKMSKYTIQYALEKGMKFVGAFDINEDIIGTTIKGVEIRPASEAEAMLKELRPDVCIVTTMSLFKDVYDILNICASLGINAITTCEEAFYPFNSAPVLADEIDKLAKKNNCTITGSGYQDAFWGNLISTLAGATDKIEKICGSSSYNVEDYGIALAQAHGAGLTLDEFEKNIASIDNISEEERKKLINKGDFLPSYMWNVNGWLCDKLGLTVTSQVQKCVPQTHSEDINSTTLNMTVKKGMATGMSAVVTT
;
A
#
# COMPACT_ATOMS: atom_id res chain seq x y z
N MET A 1 -22.62 11.41 14.51
CA MET A 1 -22.08 11.72 13.17
C MET A 1 -20.58 11.50 13.26
N ILE A 2 -20.01 10.59 12.44
CA ILE A 2 -18.58 10.28 12.45
C ILE A 2 -17.80 11.49 11.95
N ARG A 3 -16.77 11.89 12.70
CA ARG A 3 -15.88 13.01 12.38
C ARG A 3 -14.57 12.44 11.82
N PHE A 4 -14.13 12.93 10.69
CA PHE A 4 -12.90 12.43 10.10
C PHE A 4 -11.92 13.56 9.74
N VAL A 5 -10.65 13.22 9.72
CA VAL A 5 -9.57 14.05 9.19
C VAL A 5 -8.92 13.33 8.00
N GLN A 6 -8.36 14.09 7.08
CA GLN A 6 -7.62 13.61 5.94
C GLN A 6 -6.13 13.93 6.13
N TYR A 7 -5.27 12.92 6.07
CA TYR A 7 -3.81 13.07 6.06
C TYR A 7 -3.24 12.64 4.71
N GLY A 8 -2.60 13.57 4.01
CA GLY A 8 -2.28 13.47 2.59
C GLY A 8 -3.43 13.97 1.71
N CYS A 9 -3.27 15.19 1.17
CA CYS A 9 -4.30 15.90 0.40
C CYS A 9 -4.02 15.88 -1.11
N GLY A 10 -3.33 14.84 -1.59
CA GLY A 10 -3.02 14.61 -2.98
C GLY A 10 -4.22 14.13 -3.82
N LYS A 11 -3.92 13.46 -4.92
CA LYS A 11 -4.92 13.03 -5.92
C LYS A 11 -6.01 12.12 -5.33
N MET A 12 -5.64 11.19 -4.43
CA MET A 12 -6.59 10.24 -3.82
C MET A 12 -7.53 10.89 -2.80
N SER A 13 -7.08 11.94 -2.12
CA SER A 13 -7.89 12.59 -1.09
C SER A 13 -9.22 13.14 -1.62
N LYS A 14 -9.26 13.53 -2.89
CA LYS A 14 -10.50 14.03 -3.52
C LYS A 14 -11.61 12.99 -3.47
N TYR A 15 -11.27 11.73 -3.72
CA TYR A 15 -12.21 10.62 -3.70
C TYR A 15 -12.59 10.22 -2.27
N THR A 16 -11.60 10.06 -1.40
CA THR A 16 -11.85 9.65 0.00
C THR A 16 -12.69 10.68 0.74
N ILE A 17 -12.39 11.98 0.60
CA ILE A 17 -13.19 13.05 1.20
C ILE A 17 -14.60 13.07 0.62
N GLN A 18 -14.74 12.97 -0.71
CA GLN A 18 -16.05 12.97 -1.35
C GLN A 18 -16.91 11.81 -0.82
N TYR A 19 -16.40 10.58 -0.85
CA TYR A 19 -17.17 9.41 -0.40
C TYR A 19 -17.49 9.46 1.10
N ALA A 20 -16.57 9.93 1.92
CA ALA A 20 -16.85 10.11 3.35
C ALA A 20 -17.99 11.12 3.59
N LEU A 21 -17.99 12.24 2.88
CA LEU A 21 -19.08 13.22 2.94
C LEU A 21 -20.41 12.65 2.43
N GLU A 22 -20.42 11.91 1.33
CA GLU A 22 -21.61 11.23 0.80
C GLU A 22 -22.18 10.19 1.77
N LYS A 23 -21.34 9.60 2.63
CA LYS A 23 -21.75 8.72 3.72
C LYS A 23 -22.20 9.47 4.99
N GLY A 24 -22.31 10.79 4.91
CA GLY A 24 -22.78 11.62 6.03
C GLY A 24 -21.73 11.83 7.12
N MET A 25 -20.46 11.61 6.85
CA MET A 25 -19.38 11.92 7.79
C MET A 25 -19.08 13.42 7.79
N LYS A 26 -18.51 13.92 8.90
CA LYS A 26 -18.11 15.32 9.04
C LYS A 26 -16.61 15.48 8.87
N PHE A 27 -16.20 16.24 7.86
CA PHE A 27 -14.80 16.60 7.60
C PHE A 27 -14.36 17.70 8.56
N VAL A 28 -13.31 17.48 9.38
CA VAL A 28 -12.93 18.37 10.46
C VAL A 28 -11.46 18.80 10.46
N GLY A 29 -10.61 18.24 9.59
CA GLY A 29 -9.21 18.59 9.49
C GLY A 29 -8.53 17.99 8.27
N ALA A 30 -7.51 18.65 7.75
CA ALA A 30 -6.72 18.23 6.60
C ALA A 30 -5.24 18.52 6.84
N PHE A 31 -4.35 17.60 6.47
CA PHE A 31 -2.90 17.72 6.66
C PHE A 31 -2.14 17.29 5.43
N ASP A 32 -1.08 18.02 5.08
CA ASP A 32 -0.15 17.64 4.01
C ASP A 32 1.27 18.16 4.30
N ILE A 33 2.24 17.65 3.54
CA ILE A 33 3.63 18.11 3.55
C ILE A 33 3.93 19.07 2.36
N ASN A 34 3.05 19.10 1.35
CA ASN A 34 3.25 19.89 0.15
C ASN A 34 2.96 21.36 0.41
N GLU A 35 4.00 22.18 0.41
CA GLU A 35 3.92 23.62 0.66
C GLU A 35 3.01 24.36 -0.35
N ASP A 36 2.87 23.87 -1.59
CA ASP A 36 2.02 24.49 -2.61
C ASP A 36 0.52 24.44 -2.29
N ILE A 37 0.10 23.52 -1.43
CA ILE A 37 -1.32 23.34 -1.08
C ILE A 37 -1.63 23.68 0.38
N ILE A 38 -0.62 23.76 1.24
CA ILE A 38 -0.79 24.19 2.64
C ILE A 38 -1.37 25.62 2.66
N GLY A 39 -2.35 25.85 3.55
CA GLY A 39 -3.09 27.12 3.64
C GLY A 39 -4.24 27.25 2.63
N THR A 40 -4.33 26.36 1.63
CA THR A 40 -5.53 26.29 0.76
C THR A 40 -6.66 25.50 1.45
N THR A 41 -7.84 25.43 0.84
CA THR A 41 -8.98 24.73 1.42
C THR A 41 -9.51 23.61 0.53
N ILE A 42 -9.90 22.49 1.16
CA ILE A 42 -10.67 21.41 0.56
C ILE A 42 -12.03 21.32 1.24
N LYS A 43 -13.11 21.46 0.49
CA LYS A 43 -14.49 21.39 1.03
C LYS A 43 -14.70 22.29 2.27
N GLY A 44 -14.06 23.45 2.30
CA GLY A 44 -14.16 24.42 3.39
C GLY A 44 -13.27 24.15 4.61
N VAL A 45 -12.42 23.11 4.57
CA VAL A 45 -11.43 22.80 5.61
C VAL A 45 -10.05 23.22 5.10
N GLU A 46 -9.31 24.00 5.89
CA GLU A 46 -7.95 24.43 5.57
C GLU A 46 -6.98 23.24 5.68
N ILE A 47 -6.07 23.13 4.70
CA ILE A 47 -4.97 22.18 4.72
C ILE A 47 -3.84 22.73 5.59
N ARG A 48 -3.52 22.05 6.66
CA ARG A 48 -2.46 22.43 7.60
C ARG A 48 -1.19 21.61 7.37
N PRO A 49 -0.03 22.12 7.81
CA PRO A 49 1.21 21.35 7.77
C PRO A 49 1.08 20.02 8.53
N ALA A 50 1.65 18.95 7.98
CA ALA A 50 1.68 17.65 8.65
C ALA A 50 2.39 17.69 10.01
N SER A 51 3.30 18.63 10.23
CA SER A 51 3.97 18.87 11.52
C SER A 51 3.02 19.30 12.63
N GLU A 52 1.86 19.85 12.31
CA GLU A 52 0.83 20.25 13.26
C GLU A 52 -0.16 19.12 13.59
N ALA A 53 -0.09 18.00 12.86
CA ALA A 53 -1.10 16.94 12.94
C ALA A 53 -1.30 16.41 14.35
N GLU A 54 -0.23 16.11 15.10
CA GLU A 54 -0.36 15.57 16.45
C GLU A 54 -1.11 16.52 17.40
N ALA A 55 -0.75 17.81 17.40
CA ALA A 55 -1.40 18.80 18.24
C ALA A 55 -2.88 18.98 17.88
N MET A 56 -3.17 19.08 16.59
CA MET A 56 -4.54 19.25 16.10
C MET A 56 -5.41 18.00 16.29
N LEU A 57 -4.87 16.80 16.14
CA LEU A 57 -5.58 15.55 16.41
C LEU A 57 -5.98 15.44 17.90
N LYS A 58 -5.12 15.90 18.82
CA LYS A 58 -5.44 15.99 20.25
C LYS A 58 -6.60 16.95 20.53
N GLU A 59 -6.64 18.08 19.82
CA GLU A 59 -7.69 19.09 19.95
C GLU A 59 -8.99 18.65 19.28
N LEU A 60 -8.91 18.27 18.01
CA LEU A 60 -10.06 17.91 17.18
C LEU A 60 -10.74 16.63 17.64
N ARG A 61 -9.99 15.66 18.16
CA ARG A 61 -10.47 14.32 18.54
C ARG A 61 -11.41 13.73 17.50
N PRO A 62 -10.95 13.51 16.27
CA PRO A 62 -11.75 12.87 15.24
C PRO A 62 -12.00 11.40 15.59
N ASP A 63 -13.08 10.82 15.05
CA ASP A 63 -13.34 9.39 15.19
C ASP A 63 -12.41 8.55 14.33
N VAL A 64 -11.96 9.11 13.18
CA VAL A 64 -11.08 8.42 12.24
C VAL A 64 -10.15 9.38 11.49
N CYS A 65 -8.91 8.95 11.29
CA CYS A 65 -7.94 9.56 10.39
C CYS A 65 -7.84 8.73 9.10
N ILE A 66 -8.07 9.36 7.95
CA ILE A 66 -7.89 8.74 6.62
C ILE A 66 -6.51 9.16 6.09
N VAL A 67 -5.61 8.20 5.88
CA VAL A 67 -4.23 8.43 5.47
C VAL A 67 -4.03 7.97 4.03
N THR A 68 -3.68 8.90 3.12
CA THR A 68 -3.49 8.62 1.69
C THR A 68 -2.18 9.21 1.19
N THR A 69 -1.06 8.72 1.70
CA THR A 69 0.28 9.27 1.43
C THR A 69 1.17 8.31 0.67
N MET A 70 1.67 7.27 1.32
CA MET A 70 2.73 6.38 0.83
C MET A 70 2.26 4.92 0.82
N SER A 71 3.04 4.03 0.15
CA SER A 71 2.71 2.61 -0.02
C SER A 71 3.46 1.69 0.95
N LEU A 72 4.54 2.16 1.58
CA LEU A 72 5.31 1.38 2.54
C LEU A 72 4.91 1.71 3.98
N PHE A 73 4.86 0.69 4.83
CA PHE A 73 4.40 0.82 6.21
C PHE A 73 5.29 1.76 7.04
N LYS A 74 6.60 1.70 6.83
CA LYS A 74 7.56 2.61 7.49
C LYS A 74 7.30 4.08 7.19
N ASP A 75 6.83 4.39 5.98
CA ASP A 75 6.59 5.78 5.55
C ASP A 75 5.29 6.37 6.11
N VAL A 76 4.36 5.52 6.54
CA VAL A 76 3.11 5.94 7.20
C VAL A 76 3.13 5.67 8.71
N TYR A 77 4.22 5.08 9.23
CA TYR A 77 4.33 4.67 10.62
C TYR A 77 4.07 5.80 11.60
N ASP A 78 4.69 6.96 11.38
CA ASP A 78 4.61 8.09 12.34
C ASP A 78 3.16 8.56 12.53
N ILE A 79 2.41 8.77 11.47
CA ILE A 79 1.02 9.19 11.60
C ILE A 79 0.12 8.09 12.18
N LEU A 80 0.36 6.81 11.84
CA LEU A 80 -0.38 5.70 12.44
C LEU A 80 -0.05 5.55 13.93
N ASN A 81 1.20 5.75 14.32
CA ASN A 81 1.63 5.76 15.73
C ASN A 81 1.00 6.91 16.52
N ILE A 82 0.93 8.11 15.95
CA ILE A 82 0.23 9.25 16.55
C ILE A 82 -1.25 8.90 16.75
N CYS A 83 -1.94 8.40 15.73
CA CYS A 83 -3.34 8.00 15.82
C CYS A 83 -3.55 6.94 16.91
N ALA A 84 -2.75 5.86 16.89
CA ALA A 84 -2.83 4.80 17.88
C ALA A 84 -2.55 5.29 19.30
N SER A 85 -1.58 6.21 19.48
CA SER A 85 -1.25 6.81 20.78
C SER A 85 -2.39 7.65 21.34
N LEU A 86 -3.14 8.32 20.48
CA LEU A 86 -4.27 9.17 20.84
C LEU A 86 -5.61 8.42 20.94
N GLY A 87 -5.64 7.11 20.64
CA GLY A 87 -6.86 6.31 20.59
C GLY A 87 -7.78 6.71 19.43
N ILE A 88 -7.23 7.23 18.33
CA ILE A 88 -7.96 7.61 17.13
C ILE A 88 -7.84 6.47 16.13
N ASN A 89 -8.98 6.03 15.57
CA ASN A 89 -8.94 5.04 14.50
C ASN A 89 -8.24 5.59 13.26
N ALA A 90 -7.50 4.76 12.55
CA ALA A 90 -6.91 5.16 11.28
C ALA A 90 -7.13 4.09 10.20
N ILE A 91 -7.43 4.58 8.99
CA ILE A 91 -7.51 3.78 7.80
C ILE A 91 -6.55 4.36 6.76
N THR A 92 -5.71 3.52 6.17
CA THR A 92 -4.73 3.97 5.19
C THR A 92 -4.83 3.21 3.88
N THR A 93 -4.54 3.89 2.77
CA THR A 93 -4.37 3.28 1.45
C THR A 93 -2.96 2.71 1.24
N CYS A 94 -2.11 2.74 2.25
CA CYS A 94 -0.80 2.11 2.22
C CYS A 94 -0.95 0.61 1.96
N GLU A 95 -0.40 0.14 0.85
CA GLU A 95 -0.55 -1.26 0.42
C GLU A 95 0.05 -2.25 1.42
N GLU A 96 1.22 -1.94 1.96
CA GLU A 96 1.88 -2.78 2.96
C GLU A 96 1.09 -2.87 4.26
N ALA A 97 0.35 -1.83 4.63
CA ALA A 97 -0.46 -1.80 5.85
C ALA A 97 -1.66 -2.77 5.84
N PHE A 98 -1.96 -3.40 4.70
CA PHE A 98 -2.97 -4.46 4.63
C PHE A 98 -2.62 -5.66 5.51
N TYR A 99 -1.36 -6.10 5.49
CA TYR A 99 -0.83 -7.14 6.38
C TYR A 99 0.67 -6.95 6.63
N PRO A 100 1.07 -5.98 7.47
CA PRO A 100 2.48 -5.63 7.65
C PRO A 100 3.28 -6.65 8.49
N PHE A 101 2.61 -7.64 9.10
CA PHE A 101 3.24 -8.60 10.02
C PHE A 101 4.28 -9.52 9.36
N ASN A 102 4.21 -9.70 8.03
CA ASN A 102 5.17 -10.52 7.29
C ASN A 102 6.23 -9.72 6.51
N SER A 103 6.19 -8.39 6.56
CA SER A 103 7.16 -7.51 5.89
C SER A 103 7.84 -6.50 6.83
N ALA A 104 7.09 -5.97 7.81
CA ALA A 104 7.57 -5.03 8.82
C ALA A 104 7.10 -5.42 10.23
N PRO A 105 7.42 -6.65 10.72
CA PRO A 105 6.82 -7.23 11.93
C PRO A 105 7.05 -6.39 13.19
N VAL A 106 8.21 -5.74 13.33
CA VAL A 106 8.51 -4.91 14.52
C VAL A 106 7.58 -3.71 14.59
N LEU A 107 7.49 -2.94 13.51
CA LEU A 107 6.62 -1.77 13.45
C LEU A 107 5.14 -2.15 13.56
N ALA A 108 4.75 -3.28 12.95
CA ALA A 108 3.38 -3.80 13.03
C ALA A 108 2.99 -4.17 14.45
N ASP A 109 3.87 -4.87 15.18
CA ASP A 109 3.66 -5.29 16.57
C ASP A 109 3.57 -4.08 17.53
N GLU A 110 4.39 -3.05 17.30
CA GLU A 110 4.34 -1.80 18.06
C GLU A 110 2.99 -1.09 17.90
N ILE A 111 2.53 -0.92 16.66
CA ILE A 111 1.23 -0.30 16.36
C ILE A 111 0.08 -1.14 16.93
N ASP A 112 0.12 -2.46 16.76
CA ASP A 112 -0.92 -3.37 17.27
C ASP A 112 -1.06 -3.29 18.80
N LYS A 113 0.06 -3.34 19.52
CA LYS A 113 0.07 -3.18 20.99
C LYS A 113 -0.48 -1.83 21.43
N LEU A 114 -0.09 -0.77 20.72
CA LEU A 114 -0.51 0.58 21.03
C LEU A 114 -2.00 0.79 20.75
N ALA A 115 -2.49 0.30 19.61
CA ALA A 115 -3.91 0.35 19.24
C ALA A 115 -4.78 -0.43 20.22
N LYS A 116 -4.38 -1.64 20.61
CA LYS A 116 -5.05 -2.45 21.65
C LYS A 116 -5.09 -1.73 22.99
N LYS A 117 -3.97 -1.14 23.42
CA LYS A 117 -3.87 -0.40 24.68
C LYS A 117 -4.82 0.79 24.72
N ASN A 118 -4.96 1.51 23.62
CA ASN A 118 -5.75 2.74 23.52
C ASN A 118 -7.15 2.52 22.90
N ASN A 119 -7.55 1.25 22.70
CA ASN A 119 -8.88 0.85 22.22
C ASN A 119 -9.28 1.52 20.90
N CYS A 120 -8.36 1.51 19.92
CA CYS A 120 -8.61 2.00 18.58
C CYS A 120 -8.21 0.95 17.52
N THR A 121 -8.63 1.17 16.28
CA THR A 121 -8.35 0.30 15.12
C THR A 121 -7.46 1.03 14.14
N ILE A 122 -6.35 0.38 13.77
CA ILE A 122 -5.47 0.83 12.69
C ILE A 122 -5.54 -0.23 11.58
N THR A 123 -5.83 0.17 10.35
CA THR A 123 -5.99 -0.79 9.24
C THR A 123 -5.53 -0.21 7.92
N GLY A 124 -4.90 -1.05 7.09
CA GLY A 124 -4.81 -0.83 5.66
C GLY A 124 -6.13 -1.25 5.00
N SER A 125 -6.55 -0.54 3.97
CA SER A 125 -7.77 -0.85 3.24
C SER A 125 -7.69 -0.39 1.79
N GLY A 126 -8.52 -0.99 0.97
CA GLY A 126 -8.65 -0.70 -0.45
C GLY A 126 -9.05 -1.95 -1.23
N TYR A 127 -8.49 -2.08 -2.43
CA TYR A 127 -8.74 -3.23 -3.31
C TYR A 127 -8.38 -4.57 -2.65
N GLN A 128 -7.26 -4.63 -1.91
CA GLN A 128 -6.79 -5.83 -1.22
C GLN A 128 -7.83 -6.34 -0.21
N ASP A 129 -8.36 -5.41 0.57
CA ASP A 129 -9.35 -5.73 1.60
C ASP A 129 -10.65 -6.26 1.00
N ALA A 130 -11.18 -5.59 -0.02
CA ALA A 130 -12.44 -5.98 -0.64
C ALA A 130 -12.32 -7.29 -1.43
N PHE A 131 -11.30 -7.46 -2.26
CA PHE A 131 -11.16 -8.59 -3.16
C PHE A 131 -10.49 -9.79 -2.46
N TRP A 132 -9.24 -9.64 -2.06
CA TRP A 132 -8.49 -10.75 -1.46
C TRP A 132 -8.94 -11.04 -0.04
N GLY A 133 -9.13 -9.99 0.76
CA GLY A 133 -9.52 -10.08 2.15
C GLY A 133 -10.90 -10.66 2.39
N ASN A 134 -11.87 -10.23 1.65
CA ASN A 134 -13.26 -10.67 1.83
C ASN A 134 -13.68 -11.72 0.82
N LEU A 135 -13.62 -11.42 -0.49
CA LEU A 135 -14.16 -12.31 -1.51
C LEU A 135 -13.37 -13.63 -1.59
N ILE A 136 -12.05 -13.56 -1.83
CA ILE A 136 -11.23 -14.75 -2.04
C ILE A 136 -11.13 -15.58 -0.76
N SER A 137 -10.95 -14.98 0.41
CA SER A 137 -10.89 -15.73 1.66
C SER A 137 -12.22 -16.41 2.00
N THR A 138 -13.36 -15.78 1.71
CA THR A 138 -14.69 -16.40 1.92
C THR A 138 -14.89 -17.59 0.99
N LEU A 139 -14.54 -17.45 -0.29
CA LEU A 139 -14.63 -18.55 -1.25
C LEU A 139 -13.71 -19.71 -0.89
N ALA A 140 -12.46 -19.42 -0.50
CA ALA A 140 -11.50 -20.41 -0.05
C ALA A 140 -11.99 -21.14 1.22
N GLY A 141 -12.52 -20.38 2.19
CA GLY A 141 -13.06 -20.95 3.42
C GLY A 141 -14.32 -21.82 3.24
N ALA A 142 -15.02 -21.67 2.10
CA ALA A 142 -16.18 -22.49 1.75
C ALA A 142 -15.83 -23.80 1.03
N THR A 143 -14.55 -24.06 0.75
CA THR A 143 -14.10 -25.29 0.09
C THR A 143 -13.78 -26.39 1.13
N ASP A 144 -14.06 -27.64 0.79
CA ASP A 144 -13.75 -28.79 1.66
C ASP A 144 -12.22 -28.99 1.80
N LYS A 145 -11.48 -28.83 0.70
CA LYS A 145 -10.02 -29.00 0.67
C LYS A 145 -9.39 -27.97 -0.26
N ILE A 146 -8.42 -27.23 0.28
CA ILE A 146 -7.60 -26.31 -0.51
C ILE A 146 -6.29 -27.01 -0.84
N GLU A 147 -6.01 -27.21 -2.12
CA GLU A 147 -4.74 -27.73 -2.62
C GLU A 147 -3.84 -26.59 -3.10
N LYS A 148 -4.44 -25.56 -3.72
CA LYS A 148 -3.72 -24.41 -4.26
C LYS A 148 -4.65 -23.23 -4.43
N ILE A 149 -4.15 -22.04 -4.13
CA ILE A 149 -4.77 -20.76 -4.50
C ILE A 149 -3.83 -20.09 -5.49
N CYS A 150 -4.33 -19.79 -6.69
CA CYS A 150 -3.61 -19.02 -7.69
C CYS A 150 -4.43 -17.79 -8.05
N GLY A 151 -3.78 -16.65 -8.10
CA GLY A 151 -4.42 -15.42 -8.51
C GLY A 151 -3.43 -14.43 -9.08
N SER A 152 -3.93 -13.51 -9.88
CA SER A 152 -3.15 -12.41 -10.44
C SER A 152 -3.99 -11.17 -10.52
N SER A 153 -3.33 -10.03 -10.48
CA SER A 153 -3.90 -8.74 -10.88
C SER A 153 -2.94 -8.07 -11.86
N SER A 154 -3.48 -7.36 -12.81
CA SER A 154 -2.69 -6.63 -13.78
C SER A 154 -3.30 -5.27 -14.07
N TYR A 155 -2.47 -4.33 -14.42
CA TYR A 155 -2.88 -2.99 -14.82
C TYR A 155 -1.93 -2.47 -15.89
N ASN A 156 -2.40 -1.51 -16.67
CA ASN A 156 -1.57 -0.85 -17.67
C ASN A 156 -0.76 0.25 -16.99
N VAL A 157 0.57 0.12 -16.97
CA VAL A 157 1.47 1.12 -16.36
C VAL A 157 1.38 2.51 -17.01
N GLU A 158 0.98 2.58 -18.28
CA GLU A 158 0.78 3.82 -19.01
C GLU A 158 -0.30 4.72 -18.35
N ASP A 159 -1.32 4.12 -17.75
CA ASP A 159 -2.43 4.86 -17.12
C ASP A 159 -2.00 5.61 -15.84
N TYR A 160 -0.85 5.25 -15.30
CA TYR A 160 -0.32 5.82 -14.04
C TYR A 160 0.82 6.82 -14.26
N GLY A 161 1.27 7.00 -15.51
CA GLY A 161 2.27 7.98 -15.89
C GLY A 161 3.71 7.48 -15.90
N ILE A 162 4.60 8.35 -16.38
CA ILE A 162 5.99 8.02 -16.71
C ILE A 162 6.79 7.48 -15.50
N ALA A 163 6.60 8.04 -14.32
CA ALA A 163 7.34 7.64 -13.12
C ALA A 163 7.09 6.16 -12.76
N LEU A 164 5.82 5.72 -12.83
CA LEU A 164 5.47 4.34 -12.55
C LEU A 164 5.95 3.41 -13.66
N ALA A 165 5.79 3.79 -14.93
CA ALA A 165 6.27 3.00 -16.06
C ALA A 165 7.78 2.74 -15.97
N GLN A 166 8.57 3.78 -15.65
CA GLN A 166 10.02 3.66 -15.47
C GLN A 166 10.38 2.80 -14.24
N ALA A 167 9.69 3.00 -13.11
CA ALA A 167 9.91 2.21 -11.90
C ALA A 167 9.61 0.70 -12.11
N HIS A 168 8.74 0.37 -13.07
CA HIS A 168 8.44 -1.00 -13.49
C HIS A 168 9.30 -1.50 -14.65
N GLY A 169 10.32 -0.74 -15.06
CA GLY A 169 11.30 -1.13 -16.06
C GLY A 169 10.80 -1.09 -17.51
N ALA A 170 9.68 -0.42 -17.79
CA ALA A 170 9.19 -0.29 -19.14
C ALA A 170 10.20 0.47 -20.01
N GLY A 171 10.50 -0.09 -21.20
CA GLY A 171 11.48 0.46 -22.14
C GLY A 171 12.93 0.02 -21.90
N LEU A 172 13.21 -0.81 -20.90
CA LEU A 172 14.53 -1.36 -20.65
C LEU A 172 14.78 -2.63 -21.50
N THR A 173 16.04 -2.87 -21.86
CA THR A 173 16.48 -4.19 -22.32
C THR A 173 16.38 -5.19 -21.15
N LEU A 174 16.37 -6.49 -21.45
CA LEU A 174 16.28 -7.51 -20.38
C LEU A 174 17.48 -7.47 -19.43
N ASP A 175 18.68 -7.18 -19.93
CA ASP A 175 19.88 -7.04 -19.10
C ASP A 175 19.81 -5.82 -18.17
N GLU A 176 19.33 -4.69 -18.68
CA GLU A 176 19.10 -3.49 -17.87
C GLU A 176 17.98 -3.73 -16.85
N PHE A 177 16.93 -4.43 -17.24
CA PHE A 177 15.83 -4.80 -16.35
C PHE A 177 16.32 -5.68 -15.18
N GLU A 178 17.08 -6.74 -15.49
CA GLU A 178 17.64 -7.61 -14.45
C GLU A 178 18.52 -6.83 -13.48
N LYS A 179 19.39 -5.96 -14.00
CA LYS A 179 20.32 -5.18 -13.19
C LYS A 179 19.62 -4.12 -12.33
N ASN A 180 18.65 -3.39 -12.89
CA ASN A 180 18.13 -2.16 -12.28
C ASN A 180 16.80 -2.38 -11.53
N ILE A 181 16.05 -3.42 -11.89
CA ILE A 181 14.70 -3.69 -11.35
C ILE A 181 14.69 -5.04 -10.63
N ALA A 182 14.95 -6.13 -11.32
CA ALA A 182 14.76 -7.48 -10.79
C ALA A 182 15.74 -7.82 -9.65
N SER A 183 16.96 -7.30 -9.69
CA SER A 183 17.98 -7.55 -8.66
C SER A 183 17.57 -7.11 -7.25
N ILE A 184 16.64 -6.16 -7.13
CA ILE A 184 16.11 -5.69 -5.85
C ILE A 184 15.24 -6.77 -5.19
N ASP A 185 14.47 -7.49 -5.98
CA ASP A 185 13.50 -8.49 -5.52
C ASP A 185 14.05 -9.92 -5.54
N ASN A 186 14.93 -10.23 -6.51
CA ASN A 186 15.48 -11.57 -6.74
C ASN A 186 16.66 -11.86 -5.82
N ILE A 187 16.44 -11.68 -4.52
CA ILE A 187 17.43 -11.88 -3.45
C ILE A 187 17.24 -13.23 -2.75
N SER A 188 18.26 -13.68 -2.04
CA SER A 188 18.18 -14.90 -1.23
C SER A 188 17.19 -14.78 -0.07
N GLU A 189 16.72 -15.92 0.45
CA GLU A 189 15.84 -15.94 1.63
C GLU A 189 16.53 -15.32 2.86
N GLU A 190 17.83 -15.56 3.03
CA GLU A 190 18.60 -14.99 4.15
C GLU A 190 18.69 -13.47 4.07
N GLU A 191 18.94 -12.96 2.88
CA GLU A 191 18.99 -11.51 2.63
C GLU A 191 17.62 -10.87 2.89
N ARG A 192 16.57 -11.49 2.38
CA ARG A 192 15.18 -11.02 2.61
C ARG A 192 14.85 -10.99 4.11
N LYS A 193 15.18 -12.03 4.86
CA LYS A 193 15.01 -12.03 6.32
C LYS A 193 15.77 -10.91 7.01
N LYS A 194 16.99 -10.61 6.57
CA LYS A 194 17.75 -9.47 7.10
C LYS A 194 17.07 -8.14 6.81
N LEU A 195 16.58 -7.93 5.60
CA LEU A 195 15.86 -6.70 5.22
C LEU A 195 14.56 -6.56 6.01
N ILE A 196 13.77 -7.63 6.15
CA ILE A 196 12.54 -7.64 6.97
C ILE A 196 12.86 -7.24 8.41
N ASN A 197 13.87 -7.83 9.02
CA ASN A 197 14.26 -7.53 10.40
C ASN A 197 14.76 -6.09 10.60
N LYS A 198 15.31 -5.49 9.55
CA LYS A 198 15.75 -4.09 9.56
C LYS A 198 14.64 -3.08 9.21
N GLY A 199 13.51 -3.56 8.68
CA GLY A 199 12.46 -2.70 8.12
C GLY A 199 12.80 -2.09 6.76
N ASP A 200 13.76 -2.67 6.04
CA ASP A 200 14.23 -2.21 4.72
C ASP A 200 13.69 -3.05 3.57
N PHE A 201 12.93 -4.10 3.86
CA PHE A 201 12.31 -4.93 2.83
C PHE A 201 11.25 -4.13 2.06
N LEU A 202 11.24 -4.29 0.75
CA LEU A 202 10.25 -3.70 -0.14
C LEU A 202 9.30 -4.81 -0.65
N PRO A 203 8.20 -5.06 0.06
CA PRO A 203 7.27 -6.11 -0.34
C PRO A 203 6.52 -5.70 -1.60
N SER A 204 6.30 -6.66 -2.49
CA SER A 204 5.24 -6.48 -3.47
C SER A 204 3.88 -6.59 -2.77
N TYR A 205 2.88 -6.01 -3.39
CA TYR A 205 1.49 -6.13 -2.97
C TYR A 205 1.07 -7.58 -2.65
N MET A 206 1.45 -8.56 -3.48
CA MET A 206 1.10 -9.96 -3.27
C MET A 206 1.83 -10.61 -2.09
N TRP A 207 2.95 -10.05 -1.63
CA TRP A 207 3.65 -10.54 -0.45
C TRP A 207 2.75 -10.46 0.79
N ASN A 208 2.18 -9.31 1.03
CA ASN A 208 1.30 -9.07 2.18
C ASN A 208 -0.05 -9.78 2.01
N VAL A 209 -0.60 -9.83 0.79
CA VAL A 209 -1.82 -10.59 0.50
C VAL A 209 -1.68 -12.07 0.80
N ASN A 210 -0.58 -12.72 0.37
CA ASN A 210 -0.36 -14.13 0.65
C ASN A 210 -0.22 -14.40 2.16
N GLY A 211 0.54 -13.56 2.88
CA GLY A 211 0.64 -13.67 4.33
C GLY A 211 -0.73 -13.56 5.02
N TRP A 212 -1.51 -12.57 4.62
CA TRP A 212 -2.86 -12.38 5.17
C TRP A 212 -3.81 -13.54 4.86
N LEU A 213 -3.81 -14.07 3.63
CA LEU A 213 -4.62 -15.24 3.27
C LEU A 213 -4.26 -16.46 4.11
N CYS A 214 -2.96 -16.73 4.32
CA CYS A 214 -2.51 -17.81 5.17
C CYS A 214 -3.00 -17.64 6.61
N ASP A 215 -2.84 -16.47 7.19
CA ASP A 215 -3.31 -16.16 8.54
C ASP A 215 -4.83 -16.32 8.67
N LYS A 216 -5.58 -15.74 7.73
CA LYS A 216 -7.05 -15.79 7.69
C LYS A 216 -7.60 -17.21 7.56
N LEU A 217 -6.90 -18.08 6.85
CA LEU A 217 -7.29 -19.48 6.64
C LEU A 217 -6.68 -20.44 7.67
N GLY A 218 -5.95 -19.91 8.66
CA GLY A 218 -5.29 -20.72 9.70
C GLY A 218 -4.15 -21.59 9.17
N LEU A 219 -3.50 -21.18 8.06
CA LEU A 219 -2.40 -21.89 7.44
C LEU A 219 -1.06 -21.41 8.01
N THR A 220 -0.14 -22.35 8.21
CA THR A 220 1.22 -22.04 8.63
C THR A 220 2.11 -21.82 7.41
N VAL A 221 2.69 -20.61 7.29
CA VAL A 221 3.67 -20.31 6.24
C VAL A 221 4.98 -21.03 6.55
N THR A 222 5.42 -21.92 5.65
CA THR A 222 6.71 -22.61 5.75
C THR A 222 7.80 -21.95 4.93
N SER A 223 7.42 -21.32 3.81
CA SER A 223 8.30 -20.50 2.98
C SER A 223 7.50 -19.46 2.22
N GLN A 224 8.14 -18.33 1.92
CA GLN A 224 7.57 -17.31 1.07
C GLN A 224 8.68 -16.67 0.22
N VAL A 225 8.48 -16.64 -1.08
CA VAL A 225 9.46 -16.14 -2.04
C VAL A 225 8.81 -15.11 -2.95
N GLN A 226 9.49 -14.00 -3.15
CA GLN A 226 9.13 -12.97 -4.12
C GLN A 226 10.15 -12.97 -5.27
N LYS A 227 9.64 -12.84 -6.49
CA LYS A 227 10.46 -12.68 -7.70
C LYS A 227 9.88 -11.59 -8.57
N CYS A 228 10.75 -10.79 -9.15
CA CYS A 228 10.41 -9.84 -10.20
C CYS A 228 10.80 -10.42 -11.55
N VAL A 229 9.86 -10.44 -12.49
CA VAL A 229 10.06 -10.92 -13.87
C VAL A 229 9.62 -9.86 -14.88
N PRO A 230 10.38 -9.66 -15.97
CA PRO A 230 9.99 -8.70 -16.99
C PRO A 230 8.76 -9.19 -17.75
N GLN A 231 7.87 -8.28 -18.07
CA GLN A 231 6.85 -8.48 -19.09
C GLN A 231 7.39 -8.01 -20.42
N THR A 232 7.19 -8.80 -21.49
CA THR A 232 7.65 -8.47 -22.82
C THR A 232 6.52 -8.64 -23.83
N HIS A 233 6.65 -7.99 -24.96
CA HIS A 233 5.69 -8.17 -26.06
C HIS A 233 6.36 -8.78 -27.29
N SER A 234 5.56 -9.47 -28.11
CA SER A 234 6.02 -10.15 -29.33
C SER A 234 6.21 -9.22 -30.52
N GLU A 235 5.79 -7.97 -30.40
CA GLU A 235 5.86 -6.91 -31.41
C GLU A 235 6.36 -5.61 -30.80
N ASP A 236 6.74 -4.65 -31.65
CA ASP A 236 7.09 -3.30 -31.26
C ASP A 236 5.83 -2.58 -30.73
N ILE A 237 5.94 -1.90 -29.58
CA ILE A 237 4.84 -1.15 -28.97
C ILE A 237 5.22 0.33 -28.85
N ASN A 238 4.35 1.20 -29.31
CA ASN A 238 4.51 2.64 -29.08
C ASN A 238 3.97 3.01 -27.69
N SER A 239 4.87 3.45 -26.82
CA SER A 239 4.50 4.02 -25.51
C SER A 239 4.37 5.54 -25.67
N THR A 240 3.16 6.04 -25.42
CA THR A 240 2.90 7.49 -25.37
C THR A 240 3.45 8.11 -24.09
N THR A 241 3.42 7.37 -23.00
CA THR A 241 3.92 7.78 -21.70
C THR A 241 5.43 7.93 -21.67
N LEU A 242 6.16 6.97 -22.25
CA LEU A 242 7.63 7.02 -22.36
C LEU A 242 8.10 7.86 -23.56
N ASN A 243 7.19 8.23 -24.46
CA ASN A 243 7.49 8.88 -25.73
C ASN A 243 8.54 8.13 -26.57
N MET A 244 8.41 6.80 -26.64
CA MET A 244 9.33 5.92 -27.37
C MET A 244 8.63 4.68 -27.91
N THR A 245 9.26 4.04 -28.89
CA THR A 245 8.89 2.69 -29.32
C THR A 245 9.66 1.66 -28.51
N VAL A 246 8.97 0.92 -27.64
CA VAL A 246 9.53 -0.25 -26.95
C VAL A 246 9.64 -1.37 -27.95
N LYS A 247 10.87 -1.82 -28.24
CA LYS A 247 11.12 -2.84 -29.24
C LYS A 247 10.70 -4.23 -28.74
N LYS A 248 10.32 -5.08 -29.69
CA LYS A 248 10.04 -6.50 -29.43
C LYS A 248 11.10 -7.13 -28.51
N GLY A 249 10.64 -7.77 -27.45
CA GLY A 249 11.50 -8.46 -26.49
C GLY A 249 12.13 -7.57 -25.42
N MET A 250 11.97 -6.25 -25.49
CA MET A 250 12.29 -5.35 -24.38
C MET A 250 11.20 -5.43 -23.30
N ALA A 251 11.52 -5.01 -22.09
CA ALA A 251 10.55 -4.97 -21.01
C ALA A 251 9.47 -3.91 -21.27
N THR A 252 8.21 -4.29 -21.16
CA THR A 252 7.04 -3.39 -21.18
C THR A 252 6.51 -3.09 -19.79
N GLY A 253 7.11 -3.69 -18.78
CA GLY A 253 6.76 -3.60 -17.37
C GLY A 253 7.26 -4.82 -16.61
N MET A 254 6.76 -5.04 -15.41
CA MET A 254 7.15 -6.16 -14.55
C MET A 254 5.94 -6.93 -14.00
N SER A 255 6.18 -8.16 -13.61
CA SER A 255 5.31 -8.91 -12.69
C SER A 255 6.06 -9.22 -11.42
N ALA A 256 5.48 -8.88 -10.29
CA ALA A 256 5.91 -9.41 -9.00
C ALA A 256 5.18 -10.74 -8.76
N VAL A 257 5.93 -11.82 -8.64
CA VAL A 257 5.40 -13.17 -8.41
C VAL A 257 5.74 -13.60 -7.00
N VAL A 258 4.72 -13.86 -6.19
CA VAL A 258 4.90 -14.36 -4.82
C VAL A 258 4.36 -15.78 -4.74
N THR A 259 5.20 -16.66 -4.22
CA THR A 259 4.84 -18.05 -3.90
C THR A 259 5.01 -18.28 -2.41
N THR A 260 3.99 -18.82 -1.82
CA THR A 260 3.95 -19.10 -0.37
C THR A 260 3.54 -20.54 -0.15
#